data_21529cd21515bd635a360bbdcede3fd7
#
_entry.id   21529cd21515bd635a360bbdcede3fd7
#
_cell.length_a   1.000
_cell.length_b   1.000
_cell.length_c   1.000
_cell.angle_alpha   90.00
_cell.angle_beta   90.00
_cell.angle_gamma   90.00
#
_symmetry.space_group_name_H-M   'P 1'
#
loop_
_entity.id
_entity.type
_entity.pdbx_description
1 polymer ?
#
loop_
_entity_poly.entity_id
_entity_poly.type
_entity_poly.pdbx_seq_one_letter_code
_entity_poly.pdbx_strand_id
1 'polypeptide(L)' 'MKTKEYRDDLKSKNVEELNKELVAAKKELLNLRFQNATNQLENTSRIKEVRRNIARIQSIMTEKANA' A
#
# COMPACT_ATOMS: atom_id res chain seq x y z
N MET A 1 -11.42 -8.78 -1.30
CA MET A 1 -10.49 -9.36 -0.33
C MET A 1 -10.82 -8.87 1.07
N LYS A 2 -10.86 -9.78 2.02
CA LYS A 2 -11.11 -9.41 3.41
C LYS A 2 -9.85 -8.80 4.02
N THR A 3 -10.02 -7.74 4.81
CA THR A 3 -8.90 -7.02 5.42
C THR A 3 -8.02 -7.93 6.27
N LYS A 4 -8.62 -8.85 7.01
CA LYS A 4 -7.89 -9.80 7.86
C LYS A 4 -6.95 -10.68 7.05
N GLU A 5 -7.42 -11.21 5.93
CA GLU A 5 -6.61 -12.08 5.07
C GLU A 5 -5.41 -11.32 4.50
N TYR A 6 -5.64 -10.09 4.09
CA TYR A 6 -4.58 -9.23 3.56
C TYR A 6 -3.50 -8.95 4.61
N ARG A 7 -3.92 -8.65 5.84
CA ARG A 7 -2.99 -8.38 6.93
C ARG A 7 -2.20 -9.62 7.33
N ASP A 8 -2.85 -10.78 7.36
CA ASP A 8 -2.17 -12.03 7.67
C ASP A 8 -1.12 -12.36 6.61
N ASP A 9 -1.45 -12.13 5.35
CA ASP A 9 -0.53 -12.33 4.25
C ASP A 9 0.69 -11.41 4.39
N LEU A 10 0.47 -10.14 4.71
CA LEU A 10 1.56 -9.20 4.92
C LEU A 10 2.45 -9.59 6.10
N LYS A 11 1.85 -10.10 7.18
CA LYS A 11 2.61 -10.53 8.36
C LYS A 11 3.51 -11.73 8.08
N SER A 12 3.15 -12.56 7.12
CA SER A 12 3.95 -13.71 6.75
C SER A 12 5.18 -13.34 5.92
N LYS A 13 5.23 -12.13 5.39
CA LYS A 13 6.33 -11.66 4.54
C LYS A 13 7.45 -11.08 5.39
N ASN A 14 8.68 -11.18 4.88
CA ASN A 14 9.81 -10.56 5.56
C ASN A 14 9.87 -9.06 5.25
N VAL A 15 10.74 -8.34 5.97
CA VAL A 15 10.84 -6.87 5.84
C VAL A 15 11.24 -6.47 4.43
N GLU A 16 12.11 -7.23 3.79
CA GLU A 16 12.55 -6.92 2.42
C GLU A 16 11.39 -6.98 1.43
N GLU A 17 10.56 -8.02 1.54
CA GLU A 17 9.39 -8.17 0.68
C GLU A 17 8.38 -7.05 0.93
N LEU A 18 8.16 -6.71 2.19
CA LEU A 18 7.26 -5.62 2.55
C LEU A 18 7.77 -4.29 2.01
N ASN A 19 9.08 -4.07 2.07
CA ASN A 19 9.67 -2.85 1.52
C ASN A 19 9.47 -2.75 0.01
N LYS A 20 9.62 -3.87 -0.70
CA LYS A 20 9.37 -3.89 -2.14
C LYS A 20 7.92 -3.55 -2.47
N GLU A 21 6.99 -4.12 -1.71
CA GLU A 21 5.57 -3.81 -1.89
C GLU A 21 5.27 -2.35 -1.56
N LEU A 22 5.91 -1.82 -0.52
CA LEU A 22 5.74 -0.42 -0.14
C LEU A 22 6.20 0.51 -1.26
N VAL A 23 7.37 0.25 -1.83
CA VAL A 23 7.90 1.04 -2.93
C VAL A 23 6.98 0.98 -4.14
N ALA A 24 6.51 -0.21 -4.49
CA ALA A 24 5.59 -0.38 -5.60
C ALA A 24 4.28 0.37 -5.37
N ALA A 25 3.74 0.29 -4.15
CA ALA A 25 2.50 0.99 -3.81
C ALA A 25 2.67 2.50 -3.86
N LYS A 26 3.82 3.02 -3.40
CA LYS A 26 4.11 4.45 -3.47
C LYS A 26 4.21 4.94 -4.91
N LYS A 27 4.83 4.16 -5.78
CA LYS A 27 4.90 4.49 -7.21
C LYS A 27 3.52 4.51 -7.83
N GLU A 28 2.68 3.54 -7.50
CA GLU A 28 1.31 3.50 -7.99
C GLU A 28 0.53 4.71 -7.52
N LEU A 29 0.67 5.09 -6.26
CA LEU A 29 -0.01 6.26 -5.70
C LEU A 29 0.41 7.53 -6.44
N LEU A 30 1.70 7.70 -6.67
CA LEU A 30 2.22 8.85 -7.39
C LEU A 30 1.63 8.92 -8.80
N ASN A 31 1.60 7.80 -9.50
CA ASN A 31 1.04 7.70 -10.83
C ASN A 31 -0.45 8.06 -10.84
N LEU A 32 -1.21 7.52 -9.88
CA LEU A 32 -2.63 7.82 -9.75
C LEU A 32 -2.88 9.29 -9.46
N ARG A 33 -2.07 9.91 -8.61
CA ARG A 33 -2.17 11.33 -8.33
C ARG A 33 -1.89 12.16 -9.56
N PHE A 34 -0.94 11.75 -10.36
CA PHE A 34 -0.58 12.42 -11.60
C PHE A 34 -1.76 12.38 -12.58
N GLN A 35 -2.38 11.20 -12.73
CA GLN A 35 -3.56 11.03 -13.57
C GLN A 35 -4.73 11.89 -13.08
N ASN A 36 -4.93 11.96 -11.78
CA ASN A 36 -5.99 12.76 -11.20
C ASN A 36 -5.76 14.25 -11.46
N ALA A 37 -4.52 14.72 -11.37
CA ALA A 37 -4.16 16.11 -11.63
C ALA A 37 -4.44 16.51 -13.08
N THR A 38 -4.37 15.56 -14.00
CA THR A 38 -4.66 15.79 -15.42
C THR A 38 -6.11 15.47 -15.79
N ASN A 39 -6.96 15.16 -14.79
CA ASN A 39 -8.37 14.80 -14.96
C ASN A 39 -8.57 13.53 -15.81
N GLN A 40 -7.58 12.65 -15.84
CA GLN A 40 -7.67 11.39 -16.56
C GLN A 40 -8.17 10.24 -15.69
N LEU A 41 -8.18 10.44 -14.38
CA LEU A 41 -8.64 9.42 -13.45
C LEU A 41 -10.12 9.63 -13.13
N GLU A 42 -10.92 8.65 -13.48
CA GLU A 42 -12.37 8.71 -13.26
C GLU A 42 -12.76 8.27 -11.86
N ASN A 43 -11.96 7.42 -11.23
CA ASN A 43 -12.31 6.83 -9.94
C ASN A 43 -11.24 7.10 -8.89
N THR A 44 -11.58 7.99 -7.94
CA THR A 44 -10.66 8.34 -6.85
C THR A 44 -10.62 7.28 -5.74
N SER A 45 -11.51 6.29 -5.76
CA SER A 45 -11.51 5.20 -4.79
C SER A 45 -10.20 4.43 -4.81
N ARG A 46 -9.59 4.30 -5.98
CA ARG A 46 -8.31 3.59 -6.13
C ARG A 46 -7.21 4.29 -5.34
N ILE A 47 -7.19 5.61 -5.35
CA ILE A 47 -6.22 6.38 -4.57
C ILE A 47 -6.35 6.09 -3.08
N LYS A 48 -7.58 6.09 -2.56
CA LYS A 48 -7.85 5.78 -1.16
C LYS A 48 -7.42 4.38 -0.81
N GLU A 49 -7.69 3.43 -1.68
CA GLU A 49 -7.33 2.03 -1.49
C GLU A 49 -5.82 1.85 -1.41
N VAL A 50 -5.08 2.45 -2.32
CA VAL A 50 -3.62 2.37 -2.34
C VAL A 50 -3.04 3.02 -1.09
N ARG A 51 -3.57 4.16 -0.67
CA ARG A 51 -3.13 4.83 0.56
C ARG A 51 -3.33 3.95 1.79
N ARG A 52 -4.45 3.26 1.87
CA ARG A 52 -4.72 2.32 2.97
C ARG A 52 -3.72 1.17 2.97
N ASN A 53 -3.42 0.64 1.78
CA ASN A 53 -2.46 -0.45 1.65
C ASN A 53 -1.07 -0.01 2.10
N ILE A 54 -0.66 1.19 1.73
CA ILE A 54 0.63 1.75 2.19
C ILE A 54 0.67 1.84 3.71
N ALA A 55 -0.39 2.35 4.32
CA ALA A 55 -0.48 2.48 5.77
C ALA A 55 -0.39 1.11 6.46
N ARG A 56 -1.05 0.10 5.92
CA ARG A 56 -1.00 -1.27 6.46
C ARG A 56 0.40 -1.84 6.38
N ILE A 57 1.05 -1.69 5.24
CA ILE A 57 2.41 -2.19 5.05
C ILE A 57 3.36 -1.52 6.04
N GLN A 58 3.29 -0.21 6.17
CA GLN A 58 4.14 0.54 7.09
C GLN A 58 3.90 0.13 8.53
N SER A 59 2.65 -0.09 8.92
CA SER A 59 2.30 -0.52 10.26
C SER A 59 2.93 -1.88 10.58
N ILE A 60 2.84 -2.82 9.66
CA ILE A 60 3.39 -4.15 9.85
C ILE A 60 4.93 -4.11 9.90
N MET A 61 5.55 -3.30 9.06
CA MET A 61 7.00 -3.11 9.08
C MET A 61 7.46 -2.55 10.43
N THR A 62 6.70 -1.60 10.96
CA THR A 62 7.00 -1.04 12.29
C THR A 62 6.87 -2.08 13.38
N GLU A 63 5.84 -2.91 13.34
CA GLU A 63 5.66 -4.01 14.30
C GLU A 63 6.84 -4.97 14.25
N LYS A 64 7.30 -5.34 13.05
CA LYS A 64 8.42 -6.26 12.89
C LYS A 64 9.74 -5.63 13.38
N ALA A 65 9.91 -4.34 13.17
CA ALA A 65 11.11 -3.64 13.61
C ALA A 65 11.18 -3.53 15.13
N ASN A 66 10.02 -3.46 15.80
CA ASN A 66 9.92 -3.34 17.25
C ASN A 66 9.77 -4.68 17.99
N ALA A 67 9.66 -5.76 17.25
CA ALA A 67 9.46 -7.09 17.82
C ALA A 67 10.72 -7.66 18.46
#